data_3367cbe77541a2f6dfc6efc77b3f127c
#
_entry.id   3367cbe77541a2f6dfc6efc77b3f127c
#
_cell.length_a   1.000
_cell.length_b   1.000
_cell.length_c   1.000
_cell.angle_alpha   90.00
_cell.angle_beta   90.00
_cell.angle_gamma   90.00
#
_symmetry.space_group_name_H-M   'P 1'
#
loop_
_entity.id
_entity.type
_entity.pdbx_description
1 polymer ?
#
loop_
_entity_poly.entity_id
_entity_poly.type
_entity_poly.pdbx_seq_one_letter_code
_entity_poly.pdbx_strand_id
1 'polypeptide(L)'
;MAENARTVHGDDGKIRNMAAREATIEDLYRVDGKAELVGGELVLMSPTGWRPGFARGEIFASLREYARRTRVGYAVPDNVGFVVRLPNRRSFSPDAAFTTQAPLTGKFIEGAPVFAAEARSEDDYAPAAERAMAAKRADYFAAGSMVAWDVDVLRDQSVRVYRANDPATPTVYRRGEVADAEPALPGWSMPVDDLFPR
;
A
#
# COMPACT_ATOMS: atom_id res chain seq x y z
N MET A 1 -28.88 13.33 -27.15
CA MET A 1 -28.58 14.72 -27.49
C MET A 1 -27.15 14.99 -27.08
N ALA A 2 -26.33 15.15 -28.09
CA ALA A 2 -24.90 15.50 -27.93
C ALA A 2 -24.76 16.98 -27.63
N GLU A 3 -23.61 17.37 -27.16
CA GLU A 3 -22.98 18.73 -27.13
C GLU A 3 -22.31 18.97 -25.78
N ASN A 4 -21.03 19.35 -25.65
CA ASN A 4 -20.24 20.25 -26.50
C ASN A 4 -18.75 20.07 -26.17
N ALA A 5 -17.97 19.65 -27.15
CA ALA A 5 -16.54 19.93 -27.17
C ALA A 5 -16.35 21.36 -27.70
N ARG A 6 -15.88 22.30 -26.88
CA ARG A 6 -15.48 23.62 -27.34
C ARG A 6 -14.08 23.56 -27.93
N THR A 7 -14.01 23.57 -29.26
CA THR A 7 -12.78 23.83 -30.02
C THR A 7 -12.52 25.32 -30.03
N VAL A 8 -11.40 25.74 -29.41
CA VAL A 8 -10.89 27.11 -29.56
C VAL A 8 -9.89 27.09 -30.73
N HIS A 9 -10.24 27.74 -31.84
CA HIS A 9 -9.32 28.01 -32.96
C HIS A 9 -8.42 29.18 -32.57
N GLY A 10 -7.13 28.93 -32.42
CA GLY A 10 -6.07 29.93 -32.36
C GLY A 10 -5.13 29.69 -33.53
N ASP A 11 -4.77 30.76 -34.18
CA ASP A 11 -3.91 30.89 -35.35
C ASP A 11 -2.54 30.21 -35.16
N ASP A 12 -2.02 29.62 -36.24
CA ASP A 12 -0.78 28.82 -36.37
C ASP A 12 -0.91 27.32 -36.09
N GLY A 13 -1.11 26.56 -37.18
CA GLY A 13 -1.22 25.10 -37.32
C GLY A 13 -0.16 24.20 -36.68
N LYS A 14 0.19 24.42 -35.42
CA LYS A 14 0.93 23.51 -34.55
C LYS A 14 -0.01 23.03 -33.44
N ILE A 15 -0.56 21.82 -33.64
CA ILE A 15 -1.11 21.04 -32.54
C ILE A 15 0.04 20.83 -31.55
N ARG A 16 0.14 21.69 -30.54
CA ARG A 16 0.94 21.40 -29.35
C ARG A 16 0.19 20.31 -28.60
N ASN A 17 0.71 19.09 -28.76
CA ASN A 17 0.36 18.00 -27.84
C ASN A 17 0.84 18.47 -26.45
N MET A 18 -0.04 19.08 -25.69
CA MET A 18 0.22 19.38 -24.27
C MET A 18 0.27 18.00 -23.61
N ALA A 19 1.49 17.48 -23.43
CA ALA A 19 1.70 16.33 -22.56
C ALA A 19 1.00 16.61 -21.24
N ALA A 20 0.10 15.73 -20.84
CA ALA A 20 -0.59 15.86 -19.57
C ALA A 20 0.48 16.04 -18.48
N ARG A 21 0.35 17.10 -17.67
CA ARG A 21 1.28 17.37 -16.57
C ARG A 21 1.27 16.18 -15.61
N GLU A 22 2.45 15.67 -15.25
CA GLU A 22 2.56 14.65 -14.18
C GLU A 22 1.90 15.15 -12.89
N ALA A 23 1.18 14.27 -12.23
CA ALA A 23 0.57 14.56 -10.95
C ALA A 23 1.66 14.72 -9.86
N THR A 24 1.36 15.55 -8.87
CA THR A 24 2.27 15.87 -7.77
C THR A 24 1.72 15.37 -6.44
N ILE A 25 2.52 15.44 -5.38
CA ILE A 25 2.06 15.15 -4.01
C ILE A 25 0.97 16.13 -3.57
N GLU A 26 1.02 17.40 -4.03
CA GLU A 26 -0.04 18.38 -3.77
C GLU A 26 -1.36 18.00 -4.45
N ASP A 27 -1.30 17.38 -5.62
CA ASP A 27 -2.50 16.86 -6.28
C ASP A 27 -3.05 15.66 -5.51
N LEU A 28 -2.18 14.76 -5.01
CA LEU A 28 -2.58 13.63 -4.17
C LEU A 28 -3.30 14.09 -2.88
N TYR A 29 -2.86 15.19 -2.25
CA TYR A 29 -3.55 15.76 -1.08
C TYR A 29 -4.98 16.25 -1.35
N ARG A 30 -5.33 16.51 -2.61
CA ARG A 30 -6.66 16.96 -3.02
C ARG A 30 -7.61 15.84 -3.42
N VAL A 31 -7.10 14.61 -3.45
CA VAL A 31 -7.91 13.44 -3.79
C VAL A 31 -8.89 13.16 -2.66
N ASP A 32 -10.16 13.00 -3.01
CA ASP A 32 -11.17 12.48 -2.09
C ASP A 32 -11.14 10.95 -2.13
N GLY A 33 -10.65 10.32 -1.05
CA GLY A 33 -10.49 8.88 -0.93
C GLY A 33 -9.04 8.39 -0.94
N LYS A 34 -8.86 7.07 -1.08
CA LYS A 34 -7.54 6.41 -1.08
C LYS A 34 -6.92 6.48 -2.48
N ALA A 35 -5.68 6.96 -2.56
CA ALA A 35 -4.93 7.01 -3.81
C ALA A 35 -3.42 6.88 -3.58
N GLU A 36 -2.71 6.53 -4.65
CA GLU A 36 -1.24 6.54 -4.71
C GLU A 36 -0.76 7.30 -5.96
N LEU A 37 0.45 7.85 -5.90
CA LEU A 37 1.10 8.51 -7.03
C LEU A 37 2.16 7.59 -7.64
N VAL A 38 1.86 7.05 -8.82
CA VAL A 38 2.65 6.02 -9.52
C VAL A 38 2.82 6.43 -10.98
N GLY A 39 4.05 6.42 -11.48
CA GLY A 39 4.34 6.79 -12.89
C GLY A 39 3.87 8.19 -13.28
N GLY A 40 3.79 9.12 -12.33
CA GLY A 40 3.26 10.47 -12.56
C GLY A 40 1.72 10.55 -12.63
N GLU A 41 1.00 9.47 -12.28
CA GLU A 41 -0.46 9.39 -12.31
C GLU A 41 -1.03 9.09 -10.92
N LEU A 42 -2.25 9.59 -10.65
CA LEU A 42 -3.01 9.27 -9.44
C LEU A 42 -3.78 7.97 -9.66
N VAL A 43 -3.39 6.94 -8.94
CA VAL A 43 -4.05 5.63 -8.92
C VAL A 43 -5.06 5.60 -7.78
N LEU A 44 -6.34 5.71 -8.11
CA LEU A 44 -7.45 5.66 -7.15
C LEU A 44 -7.74 4.22 -6.73
N MET A 45 -8.10 4.02 -5.48
CA MET A 45 -8.46 2.71 -4.93
C MET A 45 -9.92 2.70 -4.47
N SER A 46 -10.64 1.66 -4.85
CA SER A 46 -12.03 1.45 -4.43
C SER A 46 -12.13 0.96 -2.99
N PRO A 47 -13.27 1.15 -2.32
CA PRO A 47 -13.56 0.47 -1.07
C PRO A 47 -13.43 -1.04 -1.23
N THR A 48 -12.94 -1.71 -0.19
CA THR A 48 -12.74 -3.16 -0.18
C THR A 48 -13.94 -3.90 0.41
N GLY A 49 -14.04 -5.21 0.15
CA GLY A 49 -15.05 -6.08 0.75
C GLY A 49 -14.83 -6.33 2.23
N TRP A 50 -15.84 -6.94 2.90
CA TRP A 50 -15.84 -7.19 4.36
C TRP A 50 -14.62 -7.99 4.84
N ARG A 51 -14.30 -9.13 4.19
CA ARG A 51 -13.19 -10.00 4.67
C ARG A 51 -11.82 -9.33 4.57
N PRO A 52 -11.41 -8.74 3.44
CA PRO A 52 -10.17 -7.97 3.38
C PRO A 52 -10.16 -6.79 4.36
N GLY A 53 -11.27 -6.07 4.49
CA GLY A 53 -11.40 -4.97 5.44
C GLY A 53 -11.24 -5.42 6.89
N PHE A 54 -11.85 -6.56 7.29
CA PHE A 54 -11.66 -7.15 8.59
C PHE A 54 -10.19 -7.50 8.85
N ALA A 55 -9.53 -8.20 7.92
CA ALA A 55 -8.12 -8.57 8.05
C ALA A 55 -7.19 -7.35 8.21
N ARG A 56 -7.43 -6.26 7.44
CA ARG A 56 -6.70 -4.98 7.60
C ARG A 56 -6.84 -4.43 9.02
N GLY A 57 -8.07 -4.44 9.54
CA GLY A 57 -8.38 -3.97 10.89
C GLY A 57 -7.65 -4.80 11.97
N GLU A 58 -7.66 -6.13 11.87
CA GLU A 58 -6.99 -7.02 12.82
C GLU A 58 -5.47 -6.88 12.78
N ILE A 59 -4.87 -6.76 11.58
CA ILE A 59 -3.43 -6.48 11.46
C ILE A 59 -3.09 -5.16 12.15
N PHE A 60 -3.84 -4.09 11.85
CA PHE A 60 -3.61 -2.80 12.49
C PHE A 60 -3.77 -2.87 14.03
N ALA A 61 -4.79 -3.55 14.53
CA ALA A 61 -5.02 -3.70 15.97
C ALA A 61 -3.85 -4.42 16.66
N SER A 62 -3.37 -5.51 16.08
CA SER A 62 -2.20 -6.26 16.56
C SER A 62 -0.92 -5.42 16.55
N LEU A 63 -0.66 -4.70 15.44
CA LEU A 63 0.47 -3.77 15.34
C LEU A 63 0.39 -2.63 16.36
N ARG A 64 -0.81 -2.11 16.63
CA ARG A 64 -1.04 -1.06 17.62
C ARG A 64 -0.77 -1.55 19.03
N GLU A 65 -1.14 -2.78 19.36
CA GLU A 65 -0.80 -3.39 20.65
C GLU A 65 0.71 -3.56 20.81
N TYR A 66 1.38 -4.07 19.77
CA TYR A 66 2.84 -4.17 19.73
C TYR A 66 3.52 -2.79 19.95
N ALA A 67 3.08 -1.77 19.23
CA ALA A 67 3.61 -0.41 19.37
C ALA A 67 3.46 0.14 20.80
N ARG A 68 2.31 -0.09 21.44
CA ARG A 68 2.04 0.34 22.82
C ARG A 68 2.94 -0.37 23.84
N ARG A 69 3.15 -1.67 23.64
CA ARG A 69 3.97 -2.50 24.54
C ARG A 69 5.45 -2.17 24.41
N THR A 70 5.95 -2.04 23.18
CA THR A 70 7.40 -1.90 22.92
C THR A 70 7.85 -0.45 22.87
N ARG A 71 6.98 0.47 22.47
CA ARG A 71 7.28 1.89 22.25
C ARG A 71 8.36 2.16 21.19
N VAL A 72 8.55 1.21 20.25
CA VAL A 72 9.61 1.33 19.21
C VAL A 72 9.13 2.02 17.93
N GLY A 73 7.84 2.40 17.84
CA GLY A 73 7.28 3.04 16.66
C GLY A 73 5.77 3.14 16.71
N TYR A 74 5.18 3.28 15.53
CA TYR A 74 3.77 3.58 15.35
C TYR A 74 3.13 2.61 14.36
N ALA A 75 2.00 2.02 14.76
CA ALA A 75 1.10 1.34 13.84
C ALA A 75 0.34 2.36 13.02
N VAL A 76 0.25 2.12 11.72
CA VAL A 76 -0.39 3.02 10.76
C VAL A 76 -1.59 2.30 10.14
N PRO A 77 -2.81 2.85 10.25
CA PRO A 77 -4.02 2.25 9.69
C PRO A 77 -4.10 2.44 8.18
N ASP A 78 -5.10 1.81 7.57
CA ASP A 78 -5.47 2.04 6.17
C ASP A 78 -5.71 3.53 5.86
N ASN A 79 -5.51 3.89 4.60
CA ASN A 79 -5.70 5.25 4.05
C ASN A 79 -4.79 6.33 4.65
N VAL A 80 -3.61 5.96 5.14
CA VAL A 80 -2.54 6.91 5.49
C VAL A 80 -1.43 6.84 4.45
N GLY A 81 -1.05 8.01 3.92
CA GLY A 81 -0.04 8.11 2.87
C GLY A 81 1.39 8.17 3.40
N PHE A 82 2.30 7.52 2.68
CA PHE A 82 3.73 7.64 2.81
C PHE A 82 4.31 8.28 1.55
N VAL A 83 5.19 9.26 1.69
CA VAL A 83 5.85 9.92 0.55
C VAL A 83 7.24 9.34 0.36
N VAL A 84 7.54 8.88 -0.85
CA VAL A 84 8.82 8.30 -1.21
C VAL A 84 9.39 8.95 -2.48
N ARG A 85 10.65 8.69 -2.79
CA ARG A 85 11.36 9.30 -3.92
C ARG A 85 11.94 8.23 -4.85
N LEU A 86 11.05 7.39 -5.40
CA LEU A 86 11.44 6.44 -6.43
C LEU A 86 11.17 7.01 -7.83
N PRO A 87 11.87 6.53 -8.87
CA PRO A 87 11.66 7.01 -10.25
C PRO A 87 10.22 6.84 -10.74
N ASN A 88 9.59 5.71 -10.39
CA ASN A 88 8.27 5.30 -10.84
C ASN A 88 7.17 5.43 -9.76
N ARG A 89 7.51 5.77 -8.52
CA ARG A 89 6.54 5.88 -7.42
C ARG A 89 6.91 7.01 -6.46
N ARG A 90 5.91 7.79 -6.09
CA ARG A 90 6.08 8.92 -5.17
C ARG A 90 5.31 8.75 -3.87
N SER A 91 4.40 7.78 -3.80
CA SER A 91 3.67 7.49 -2.55
C SER A 91 3.27 6.03 -2.41
N PHE A 92 3.00 5.64 -1.16
CA PHE A 92 2.30 4.42 -0.79
C PHE A 92 1.11 4.76 0.11
N SER A 93 0.09 3.91 0.07
CA SER A 93 -1.01 3.87 1.04
C SER A 93 -1.30 2.40 1.36
N PRO A 94 -0.50 1.76 2.22
CA PRO A 94 -0.70 0.37 2.61
C PRO A 94 -1.99 0.17 3.41
N ASP A 95 -2.49 -1.05 3.43
CA ASP A 95 -3.69 -1.40 4.19
C ASP A 95 -3.47 -1.46 5.70
N ALA A 96 -2.26 -1.83 6.11
CA ALA A 96 -1.72 -1.63 7.46
C ALA A 96 -0.21 -1.50 7.38
N ALA A 97 0.40 -0.71 8.25
CA ALA A 97 1.84 -0.53 8.25
C ALA A 97 2.40 -0.26 9.65
N PHE A 98 3.72 -0.33 9.73
CA PHE A 98 4.46 0.11 10.90
C PHE A 98 5.62 1.00 10.51
N THR A 99 5.77 2.12 11.23
CA THR A 99 6.88 3.05 11.04
C THR A 99 7.61 3.32 12.36
N THR A 100 8.92 3.44 12.30
CA THR A 100 9.77 3.88 13.43
C THR A 100 9.96 5.39 13.44
N GLN A 101 9.53 6.09 12.39
CA GLN A 101 9.59 7.54 12.29
C GLN A 101 8.37 8.18 12.93
N ALA A 102 8.57 9.14 13.82
CA ALA A 102 7.49 9.91 14.41
C ALA A 102 6.88 10.85 13.34
N PRO A 103 5.59 10.72 12.99
CA PRO A 103 4.94 11.70 12.14
C PRO A 103 4.74 12.99 12.93
N LEU A 104 5.58 13.99 12.66
CA LEU A 104 5.57 15.27 13.38
C LEU A 104 4.53 16.27 12.86
N THR A 105 3.86 15.95 11.76
CA THR A 105 2.91 16.84 11.09
C THR A 105 1.59 16.11 10.80
N GLY A 106 0.52 16.84 10.52
CA GLY A 106 -0.73 16.27 10.01
C GLY A 106 -0.70 15.90 8.52
N LYS A 107 0.48 15.87 7.90
CA LYS A 107 0.69 15.48 6.51
C LYS A 107 1.05 14.00 6.37
N PHE A 108 1.26 13.55 5.14
CA PHE A 108 1.77 12.20 4.86
C PHE A 108 3.11 11.95 5.56
N ILE A 109 3.38 10.69 5.87
CA ILE A 109 4.62 10.26 6.53
C ILE A 109 5.74 10.27 5.49
N GLU A 110 6.88 10.91 5.80
CA GLU A 110 8.05 10.89 4.92
C GLU A 110 8.79 9.54 5.02
N GLY A 111 9.21 9.01 3.87
CA GLY A 111 9.90 7.71 3.76
C GLY A 111 8.94 6.52 3.68
N ALA A 112 9.49 5.31 3.57
CA ALA A 112 8.71 4.08 3.54
C ALA A 112 8.46 3.54 4.95
N PRO A 113 7.36 2.78 5.17
CA PRO A 113 7.19 2.03 6.42
C PRO A 113 8.23 0.91 6.50
N VAL A 114 8.66 0.54 7.71
CA VAL A 114 9.56 -0.62 7.89
C VAL A 114 8.85 -1.94 7.61
N PHE A 115 7.52 -1.98 7.84
CA PHE A 115 6.63 -3.09 7.55
C PHE A 115 5.37 -2.57 6.87
N ALA A 116 4.94 -3.24 5.78
CA ALA A 116 3.69 -2.98 5.09
C ALA A 116 2.89 -4.28 4.89
N ALA A 117 1.58 -4.22 5.03
CA ALA A 117 0.66 -5.30 4.70
C ALA A 117 -0.36 -4.83 3.65
N GLU A 118 -0.57 -5.68 2.64
CA GLU A 118 -1.57 -5.50 1.58
C GLU A 118 -2.52 -6.69 1.62
N ALA A 119 -3.80 -6.45 1.84
CA ALA A 119 -4.84 -7.48 1.87
C ALA A 119 -5.58 -7.50 0.52
N ARG A 120 -5.53 -8.64 -0.15
CA ARG A 120 -6.13 -8.84 -1.48
C ARG A 120 -7.62 -8.62 -1.49
N SER A 121 -8.09 -7.84 -2.47
CA SER A 121 -9.49 -7.67 -2.85
C SER A 121 -9.87 -8.61 -4.01
N GLU A 122 -11.15 -8.65 -4.40
CA GLU A 122 -11.63 -9.55 -5.46
C GLU A 122 -10.92 -9.34 -6.80
N ASP A 123 -10.49 -8.11 -7.10
CA ASP A 123 -9.86 -7.76 -8.38
C ASP A 123 -8.35 -8.04 -8.42
N ASP A 124 -7.73 -8.49 -7.31
CA ASP A 124 -6.27 -8.64 -7.18
C ASP A 124 -5.72 -9.99 -7.69
N TYR A 125 -6.55 -10.77 -8.43
CA TYR A 125 -6.16 -12.12 -8.90
C TYR A 125 -5.94 -12.21 -10.41
N ALA A 126 -6.20 -11.15 -11.16
CA ALA A 126 -5.90 -11.12 -12.58
C ALA A 126 -4.37 -11.00 -12.81
N PRO A 127 -3.83 -11.54 -13.91
CA PRO A 127 -2.38 -11.48 -14.18
C PRO A 127 -1.79 -10.05 -14.17
N ALA A 128 -2.59 -9.05 -14.51
CA ALA A 128 -2.17 -7.64 -14.46
C ALA A 128 -2.06 -7.14 -13.01
N ALA A 129 -3.03 -7.49 -12.17
CA ALA A 129 -3.04 -7.14 -10.74
C ALA A 129 -1.90 -7.83 -10.00
N GLU A 130 -1.63 -9.11 -10.28
CA GLU A 130 -0.47 -9.84 -9.72
C GLU A 130 0.85 -9.14 -10.05
N ARG A 131 1.02 -8.68 -11.30
CA ARG A 131 2.22 -7.90 -11.70
C ARG A 131 2.28 -6.56 -10.97
N ALA A 132 1.16 -5.85 -10.82
CA ALA A 132 1.10 -4.59 -10.12
C ALA A 132 1.45 -4.74 -8.63
N MET A 133 0.94 -5.80 -7.97
CA MET A 133 1.29 -6.13 -6.59
C MET A 133 2.77 -6.48 -6.44
N ALA A 134 3.33 -7.26 -7.37
CA ALA A 134 4.75 -7.59 -7.37
C ALA A 134 5.62 -6.33 -7.56
N ALA A 135 5.23 -5.41 -8.46
CA ALA A 135 5.90 -4.14 -8.66
C ALA A 135 5.80 -3.24 -7.41
N LYS A 136 4.62 -3.13 -6.79
CA LYS A 136 4.42 -2.37 -5.55
C LYS A 136 5.32 -2.91 -4.42
N ARG A 137 5.42 -4.22 -4.30
CA ARG A 137 6.28 -4.88 -3.31
C ARG A 137 7.77 -4.60 -3.57
N ALA A 138 8.21 -4.65 -4.82
CA ALA A 138 9.57 -4.26 -5.20
C ALA A 138 9.86 -2.80 -4.86
N ASP A 139 8.88 -1.90 -5.09
CA ASP A 139 8.99 -0.48 -4.73
C ASP A 139 9.08 -0.28 -3.21
N TYR A 140 8.35 -1.06 -2.39
CA TYR A 140 8.51 -1.02 -0.92
C TYR A 140 9.96 -1.30 -0.51
N PHE A 141 10.57 -2.36 -1.03
CA PHE A 141 11.96 -2.71 -0.71
C PHE A 141 12.96 -1.67 -1.25
N ALA A 142 12.74 -1.17 -2.47
CA ALA A 142 13.57 -0.10 -3.04
C ALA A 142 13.50 1.20 -2.22
N ALA A 143 12.37 1.46 -1.55
CA ALA A 143 12.18 2.62 -0.69
C ALA A 143 12.68 2.41 0.76
N GLY A 144 13.11 1.18 1.13
CA GLY A 144 13.70 0.87 2.43
C GLY A 144 12.81 0.09 3.39
N SER A 145 11.64 -0.41 2.96
CA SER A 145 10.86 -1.36 3.76
C SER A 145 11.64 -2.66 3.95
N MET A 146 11.50 -3.29 5.10
CA MET A 146 12.23 -4.52 5.45
C MET A 146 11.38 -5.76 5.20
N VAL A 147 10.07 -5.67 5.44
CA VAL A 147 9.11 -6.78 5.30
C VAL A 147 7.82 -6.27 4.67
N ALA A 148 7.28 -7.05 3.73
CA ALA A 148 5.97 -6.83 3.13
C ALA A 148 5.12 -8.11 3.22
N TRP A 149 3.89 -7.98 3.72
CA TRP A 149 2.90 -9.04 3.72
C TRP A 149 1.94 -8.89 2.53
N ASP A 150 1.71 -9.99 1.83
CA ASP A 150 0.64 -10.18 0.85
C ASP A 150 -0.38 -11.16 1.47
N VAL A 151 -1.54 -10.62 1.87
CA VAL A 151 -2.53 -11.31 2.69
C VAL A 151 -3.71 -11.72 1.82
N ASP A 152 -3.92 -13.01 1.65
CA ASP A 152 -5.02 -13.59 0.89
C ASP A 152 -6.04 -14.28 1.80
N VAL A 153 -7.11 -13.56 2.15
CA VAL A 153 -8.21 -14.10 2.97
C VAL A 153 -9.40 -14.60 2.14
N LEU A 154 -9.33 -14.44 0.81
CA LEU A 154 -10.46 -14.77 -0.08
C LEU A 154 -10.29 -16.15 -0.74
N ARG A 155 -9.07 -16.50 -1.17
CA ARG A 155 -8.79 -17.74 -1.93
C ARG A 155 -7.86 -18.68 -1.19
N ASP A 156 -6.57 -18.33 -1.07
CA ASP A 156 -5.55 -19.23 -0.52
C ASP A 156 -5.54 -19.30 1.02
N GLN A 157 -6.22 -18.36 1.69
CA GLN A 157 -6.26 -18.22 3.15
C GLN A 157 -4.86 -18.26 3.76
N SER A 158 -3.99 -17.41 3.27
CA SER A 158 -2.57 -17.38 3.58
C SER A 158 -2.00 -15.99 3.71
N VAL A 159 -0.87 -15.89 4.40
CA VAL A 159 -0.01 -14.72 4.44
C VAL A 159 1.31 -15.08 3.77
N ARG A 160 1.65 -14.37 2.69
CA ARG A 160 2.96 -14.47 2.04
C ARG A 160 3.85 -13.36 2.56
N VAL A 161 4.87 -13.74 3.31
CA VAL A 161 5.83 -12.82 3.94
C VAL A 161 7.05 -12.69 3.06
N TYR A 162 7.23 -11.51 2.46
CA TYR A 162 8.40 -11.17 1.67
C TYR A 162 9.36 -10.32 2.50
N ARG A 163 10.67 -10.53 2.33
CA ARG A 163 11.73 -9.83 3.07
C ARG A 163 12.70 -9.17 2.12
N ALA A 164 13.24 -8.02 2.48
CA ALA A 164 14.16 -7.25 1.63
C ALA A 164 15.44 -8.02 1.25
N ASN A 165 15.90 -8.94 2.09
CA ASN A 165 17.09 -9.77 1.81
C ASN A 165 16.82 -10.95 0.86
N ASP A 166 15.55 -11.34 0.67
CA ASP A 166 15.09 -12.31 -0.34
C ASP A 166 13.70 -11.90 -0.86
N PRO A 167 13.62 -10.88 -1.73
CA PRO A 167 12.34 -10.31 -2.16
C PRO A 167 11.59 -11.19 -3.16
N ALA A 168 12.22 -12.24 -3.68
CA ALA A 168 11.62 -13.14 -4.67
C ALA A 168 10.91 -14.33 -4.03
N THR A 169 11.37 -14.80 -2.86
CA THR A 169 10.92 -16.04 -2.24
C THR A 169 10.16 -15.76 -0.95
N PRO A 170 8.81 -15.83 -0.93
CA PRO A 170 8.05 -15.61 0.29
C PRO A 170 8.09 -16.82 1.21
N THR A 171 8.10 -16.57 2.51
CA THR A 171 7.61 -17.56 3.48
C THR A 171 6.09 -17.52 3.49
N VAL A 172 5.44 -18.67 3.34
CA VAL A 172 3.97 -18.76 3.28
C VAL A 172 3.45 -19.36 4.57
N TYR A 173 2.57 -18.62 5.25
CA TYR A 173 1.87 -19.06 6.45
C TYR A 173 0.38 -19.27 6.12
N ARG A 174 -0.21 -20.34 6.65
CA ARG A 174 -1.60 -20.75 6.42
C ARG A 174 -2.40 -20.73 7.72
N ARG A 175 -3.68 -21.02 7.62
CA ARG A 175 -4.56 -21.23 8.79
C ARG A 175 -3.92 -22.24 9.76
N GLY A 176 -3.96 -21.94 11.06
CA GLY A 176 -3.30 -22.70 12.12
C GLY A 176 -1.83 -22.34 12.35
N GLU A 177 -1.22 -21.52 11.50
CA GLU A 177 0.18 -21.07 11.64
C GLU A 177 0.26 -19.63 12.14
N VAL A 178 1.44 -19.22 12.58
CA VAL A 178 1.72 -17.88 13.10
C VAL A 178 2.71 -17.18 12.18
N ALA A 179 2.28 -16.11 11.53
CA ALA A 179 3.10 -15.30 10.65
C ALA A 179 3.91 -14.27 11.45
N ASP A 180 5.15 -14.00 11.02
CA ASP A 180 6.05 -13.03 11.64
C ASP A 180 6.39 -11.87 10.68
N ALA A 181 7.00 -10.83 11.22
CA ALA A 181 7.55 -9.73 10.43
C ALA A 181 9.03 -9.45 10.74
N GLU A 182 9.78 -10.51 11.08
CA GLU A 182 11.22 -10.38 11.25
C GLU A 182 11.93 -10.04 9.92
N PRO A 183 12.92 -9.17 9.92
CA PRO A 183 13.48 -8.45 11.06
C PRO A 183 12.85 -7.05 11.29
N ALA A 184 11.78 -6.68 10.58
CA ALA A 184 11.18 -5.35 10.68
C ALA A 184 10.58 -5.06 12.06
N LEU A 185 9.95 -6.07 12.68
CA LEU A 185 9.24 -5.96 13.96
C LEU A 185 9.70 -7.08 14.90
N PRO A 186 10.83 -6.92 15.60
CA PRO A 186 11.39 -7.98 16.45
C PRO A 186 10.42 -8.47 17.52
N GLY A 187 10.13 -9.77 17.51
CA GLY A 187 9.23 -10.41 18.45
C GLY A 187 7.74 -10.15 18.23
N TRP A 188 7.36 -9.54 17.10
CA TRP A 188 5.96 -9.46 16.69
C TRP A 188 5.61 -10.61 15.76
N SER A 189 4.48 -11.22 16.04
CA SER A 189 3.88 -12.24 15.20
C SER A 189 2.37 -12.23 15.37
N MET A 190 1.65 -12.81 14.41
CA MET A 190 0.19 -12.85 14.40
C MET A 190 -0.30 -14.22 13.91
N PRO A 191 -1.21 -14.90 14.64
CA PRO A 191 -1.87 -16.09 14.13
C PRO A 191 -2.64 -15.76 12.84
N VAL A 192 -2.47 -16.57 11.80
CA VAL A 192 -3.20 -16.40 10.53
C VAL A 192 -4.71 -16.50 10.76
N ASP A 193 -5.14 -17.27 11.75
CA ASP A 193 -6.56 -17.42 12.10
C ASP A 193 -7.22 -16.13 12.58
N ASP A 194 -6.46 -15.20 13.16
CA ASP A 194 -6.99 -13.92 13.62
C ASP A 194 -7.40 -12.98 12.46
N LEU A 195 -6.97 -13.28 11.22
CA LEU A 195 -7.37 -12.55 10.01
C LEU A 195 -8.80 -12.90 9.54
N PHE A 196 -9.46 -13.85 10.20
CA PHE A 196 -10.78 -14.36 9.80
C PHE A 196 -11.82 -14.10 10.89
N PRO A 197 -13.02 -13.60 10.52
CA PRO A 197 -14.10 -13.48 11.48
C PRO A 197 -14.50 -14.86 12.05
N ARG A 198 -14.83 -14.88 13.33
CA ARG A 198 -15.32 -16.07 14.07
C ARG A 198 -16.77 -16.38 13.73
#